data_b8b8960fca4221ab118ced6514d449de
#
_entry.id   b8b8960fca4221ab118ced6514d449de
#
_cell.length_a   1.000
_cell.length_b   1.000
_cell.length_c   1.000
_cell.angle_alpha   90.00
_cell.angle_beta   90.00
_cell.angle_gamma   90.00
#
_symmetry.space_group_name_H-M   'P 1'
#
loop_
_entity.id
_entity.type
_entity.pdbx_description
1 polymer ?
#
loop_
_entity_poly.entity_id
_entity_poly.type
_entity_poly.pdbx_seq_one_letter_code
_entity_poly.pdbx_strand_id
1 'polypeptide(L)'
;MIITILCVDKAWGIGRRNGLLFNLPKDMKFFKETTLNHVVAMGENTLLSFPNSKPLKNRYHIVISQDESHNYEGVENVHDFDEFLKAIASHAENEDVYIIGGASIYRQTLPYVDKVLLTKVDAVGNAELFFPDLDKDPYFELKEESEVIEDNGYNIRFCTYINKHPQKIKL
;
A
#
# COMPACT_ATOMS: atom_id res chain seq x y z
N MET A 1 -4.32 -4.39 12.89
CA MET A 1 -3.16 -4.88 12.13
C MET A 1 -2.64 -3.80 11.19
N ILE A 2 -1.36 -3.85 10.88
CA ILE A 2 -0.74 -3.00 9.85
C ILE A 2 -0.59 -3.84 8.58
N ILE A 3 -1.18 -3.39 7.49
CA ILE A 3 -1.33 -4.18 6.27
C ILE A 3 -0.87 -3.36 5.06
N THR A 4 0.02 -3.89 4.25
CA THR A 4 0.34 -3.30 2.96
C THR A 4 -0.62 -3.84 1.90
N ILE A 5 -1.13 -2.97 1.04
CA ILE A 5 -1.99 -3.37 -0.08
C ILE A 5 -1.46 -2.75 -1.37
N LEU A 6 -1.25 -3.56 -2.39
CA LEU A 6 -0.70 -3.09 -3.66
C LEU A 6 -0.89 -4.12 -4.78
N CYS A 7 -0.58 -3.67 -6.00
CA CYS A 7 -0.58 -4.48 -7.21
C CYS A 7 0.83 -4.45 -7.81
N VAL A 8 1.35 -5.61 -8.19
CA VAL A 8 2.66 -5.72 -8.85
C VAL A 8 2.54 -6.42 -10.20
N ASP A 9 3.44 -6.07 -11.11
CA ASP A 9 3.59 -6.82 -12.36
C ASP A 9 4.50 -8.04 -12.16
N LYS A 10 4.77 -8.77 -13.23
CA LYS A 10 5.59 -9.99 -13.23
C LYS A 10 7.00 -9.79 -12.68
N ALA A 11 7.53 -8.57 -12.81
CA ALA A 11 8.87 -8.19 -12.33
C ALA A 11 8.83 -7.43 -11.00
N TRP A 12 7.72 -7.50 -10.24
CA TRP A 12 7.50 -6.75 -9.00
C TRP A 12 7.46 -5.24 -9.20
N GLY A 13 7.14 -4.80 -10.40
CA GLY A 13 6.91 -3.40 -10.72
C GLY A 13 5.59 -2.90 -10.16
N ILE A 14 5.59 -1.68 -9.62
CA ILE A 14 4.39 -1.11 -8.97
C ILE A 14 3.91 0.19 -9.60
N GLY A 15 4.70 0.79 -10.47
CA GLY A 15 4.28 2.02 -11.10
C GLY A 15 5.33 2.65 -11.96
N ARG A 16 4.91 3.74 -12.58
CA ARG A 16 5.76 4.70 -13.28
C ARG A 16 5.60 6.04 -12.59
N ARG A 17 6.50 6.97 -12.86
CA ARG A 17 6.43 8.31 -12.28
C ARG A 17 5.11 9.03 -12.58
N ASN A 18 4.45 8.67 -13.69
CA ASN A 18 3.20 9.29 -14.12
C ASN A 18 1.96 8.44 -13.86
N GLY A 19 2.04 7.41 -13.02
CA GLY A 19 0.85 6.69 -12.59
C GLY A 19 0.91 5.17 -12.65
N LEU A 20 -0.28 4.56 -12.78
CA LEU A 20 -0.49 3.12 -12.74
C LEU A 20 0.05 2.42 -13.98
N LEU A 21 0.51 1.17 -13.81
CA LEU A 21 0.95 0.31 -14.92
C LEU A 21 -0.22 -0.24 -15.74
N PHE A 22 -1.34 -0.56 -15.06
CA PHE A 22 -2.49 -1.21 -15.66
C PHE A 22 -3.78 -0.58 -15.16
N ASN A 23 -4.81 -0.62 -15.99
CA ASN A 23 -6.16 -0.29 -15.58
C ASN A 23 -6.90 -1.59 -15.25
N LEU A 24 -7.13 -1.85 -13.97
CA LEU A 24 -7.70 -3.10 -13.45
C LEU A 24 -8.94 -2.81 -12.60
N PRO A 25 -10.14 -2.74 -13.19
CA PRO A 25 -11.36 -2.41 -12.46
C PRO A 25 -11.67 -3.35 -11.29
N LYS A 26 -11.43 -4.65 -11.43
CA LYS A 26 -11.66 -5.62 -10.35
C LYS A 26 -10.69 -5.43 -9.19
N ASP A 27 -9.43 -5.13 -9.50
CA ASP A 27 -8.42 -4.82 -8.48
C ASP A 27 -8.75 -3.50 -7.77
N MET A 28 -9.18 -2.49 -8.50
CA MET A 28 -9.60 -1.21 -7.91
C MET A 28 -10.81 -1.39 -6.98
N LYS A 29 -11.76 -2.25 -7.35
CA LYS A 29 -12.91 -2.59 -6.51
C LYS A 29 -12.46 -3.31 -5.23
N PHE A 30 -11.53 -4.25 -5.35
CA PHE A 30 -10.95 -4.94 -4.20
C PHE A 30 -10.28 -3.95 -3.24
N PHE A 31 -9.48 -3.03 -3.75
CA PHE A 31 -8.84 -1.99 -2.96
C PHE A 31 -9.87 -1.13 -2.22
N LYS A 32 -10.89 -0.67 -2.95
CA LYS A 32 -11.95 0.18 -2.39
C LYS A 32 -12.69 -0.53 -1.27
N GLU A 33 -13.14 -1.75 -1.49
CA GLU A 33 -13.91 -2.52 -0.52
C GLU A 33 -13.08 -2.89 0.71
N THR A 34 -11.79 -3.22 0.49
CA THR A 34 -10.89 -3.61 1.57
C THR A 34 -10.56 -2.44 2.49
N THR A 35 -10.30 -1.26 1.93
CA THR A 35 -9.89 -0.09 2.72
C THR A 35 -11.04 0.75 3.26
N LEU A 36 -12.27 0.53 2.78
CA LEU A 36 -13.43 1.33 3.16
C LEU A 36 -13.65 1.29 4.68
N ASN A 37 -13.89 2.46 5.27
CA ASN A 37 -14.10 2.65 6.71
C ASN A 37 -12.89 2.30 7.59
N HIS A 38 -11.72 2.21 7.01
CA HIS A 38 -10.46 1.97 7.72
C HIS A 38 -9.49 3.14 7.57
N VAL A 39 -8.32 3.01 8.16
CA VAL A 39 -7.23 3.97 8.05
C VAL A 39 -6.34 3.62 6.87
N VAL A 40 -5.99 4.62 6.07
CA VAL A 40 -4.98 4.49 5.01
C VAL A 40 -3.80 5.41 5.30
N ALA A 41 -2.60 4.91 5.12
CA ALA A 41 -1.36 5.66 5.38
C ALA A 41 -0.51 5.72 4.11
N MET A 42 0.03 6.89 3.79
CA MET A 42 0.67 7.13 2.51
C MET A 42 1.65 8.30 2.54
N GLY A 43 2.51 8.37 1.51
CA GLY A 43 3.27 9.57 1.22
C GLY A 43 2.40 10.60 0.49
N GLU A 44 2.82 11.86 0.54
CA GLU A 44 2.04 12.96 -0.07
C GLU A 44 1.83 12.78 -1.58
N ASN A 45 2.78 12.20 -2.31
CA ASN A 45 2.62 12.02 -3.75
C ASN A 45 1.44 11.08 -4.08
N THR A 46 1.17 10.11 -3.22
CA THR A 46 0.01 9.22 -3.38
C THR A 46 -1.29 10.00 -3.17
N LEU A 47 -1.35 10.83 -2.13
CA LEU A 47 -2.52 11.69 -1.91
C LEU A 47 -2.76 12.61 -3.12
N LEU A 48 -1.71 13.24 -3.63
CA LEU A 48 -1.80 14.15 -4.77
C LEU A 48 -2.21 13.46 -6.07
N SER A 49 -2.06 12.14 -6.14
CA SER A 49 -2.48 11.34 -7.30
C SER A 49 -3.98 11.04 -7.33
N PHE A 50 -4.68 11.25 -6.22
CA PHE A 50 -6.13 11.01 -6.15
C PHE A 50 -6.92 12.04 -6.95
N PRO A 51 -8.16 11.73 -7.36
CA PRO A 51 -8.99 12.68 -8.08
C PRO A 51 -9.10 14.02 -7.34
N ASN A 52 -8.80 15.11 -8.03
CA ASN A 52 -8.74 16.47 -7.49
C ASN A 52 -7.76 16.63 -6.32
N SER A 53 -6.80 15.72 -6.16
CA SER A 53 -5.84 15.70 -5.05
C SER A 53 -6.52 15.74 -3.68
N LYS A 54 -7.67 15.08 -3.56
CA LYS A 54 -8.48 15.03 -2.33
C LYS A 54 -8.47 13.65 -1.70
N PRO A 55 -8.63 13.57 -0.37
CA PRO A 55 -8.76 12.29 0.31
C PRO A 55 -9.90 11.43 -0.24
N LEU A 56 -9.72 10.12 -0.18
CA LEU A 56 -10.74 9.15 -0.56
C LEU A 56 -11.89 9.20 0.45
N LYS A 57 -13.12 8.99 -0.05
CA LYS A 57 -14.32 9.03 0.80
C LYS A 57 -14.33 7.86 1.80
N ASN A 58 -14.83 8.14 3.00
CA ASN A 58 -15.07 7.13 4.05
C ASN A 58 -13.79 6.38 4.46
N ARG A 59 -12.67 7.07 4.47
CA ARG A 59 -11.39 6.55 4.99
C ARG A 59 -10.70 7.65 5.77
N TYR A 60 -9.99 7.26 6.83
CA TYR A 60 -9.13 8.15 7.59
C TYR A 60 -7.73 8.10 6.98
N HIS A 61 -7.13 9.26 6.71
CA HIS A 61 -5.85 9.35 6.02
C HIS A 61 -4.74 9.83 6.94
N ILE A 62 -3.62 9.10 6.95
CA ILE A 62 -2.35 9.56 7.55
C ILE A 62 -1.41 9.82 6.38
N VAL A 63 -0.92 11.06 6.26
CA VAL A 63 -0.08 11.47 5.14
C VAL A 63 1.24 12.02 5.64
N ILE A 64 2.33 11.46 5.14
CA ILE A 64 3.68 11.95 5.45
C ILE A 64 4.21 12.84 4.31
N SER A 65 4.68 14.02 4.70
CA SER A 65 5.46 14.91 3.84
C SER A 65 6.68 15.38 4.60
N GLN A 66 7.86 15.27 3.99
CA GLN A 66 9.11 15.78 4.59
C GLN A 66 9.16 17.31 4.63
N ASP A 67 8.32 17.98 3.86
CA ASP A 67 8.19 19.44 3.86
C ASP A 67 7.12 19.86 4.88
N GLU A 68 7.54 20.46 5.99
CA GLU A 68 6.65 20.90 7.07
C GLU A 68 5.63 21.95 6.63
N SER A 69 5.88 22.63 5.51
CA SER A 69 4.93 23.59 4.95
C SER A 69 3.80 22.93 4.16
N HIS A 70 3.94 21.64 3.82
CA HIS A 70 2.93 20.87 3.11
C HIS A 70 1.97 20.22 4.10
N ASN A 71 0.82 20.85 4.29
CA ASN A 71 -0.26 20.33 5.13
C ASN A 71 -1.54 20.29 4.32
N TYR A 72 -2.22 19.16 4.34
CA TYR A 72 -3.39 18.92 3.52
C TYR A 72 -4.63 18.87 4.40
N GLU A 73 -5.74 19.39 3.85
CA GLU A 73 -7.02 19.41 4.55
C GLU A 73 -7.64 18.01 4.59
N GLY A 74 -8.26 17.67 5.71
CA GLY A 74 -9.00 16.42 5.84
C GLY A 74 -8.14 15.19 6.12
N VAL A 75 -6.86 15.36 6.44
CA VAL A 75 -5.95 14.26 6.73
C VAL A 75 -5.15 14.53 7.99
N GLU A 76 -4.59 13.48 8.58
CA GLU A 76 -3.59 13.60 9.64
C GLU A 76 -2.23 13.80 8.99
N ASN A 77 -1.65 15.00 9.14
CA ASN A 77 -0.37 15.37 8.54
C ASN A 77 0.77 15.06 9.50
N VAL A 78 1.77 14.31 9.02
CA VAL A 78 3.01 14.05 9.75
C VAL A 78 4.20 14.39 8.86
N HIS A 79 5.36 14.73 9.45
CA HIS A 79 6.47 15.29 8.69
C HIS A 79 7.79 14.56 8.84
N ASP A 80 7.86 13.54 9.70
CA ASP A 80 9.00 12.64 9.73
C ASP A 80 8.54 11.18 9.88
N PHE A 81 9.45 10.26 9.62
CA PHE A 81 9.12 8.84 9.59
C PHE A 81 8.76 8.30 10.96
N ASP A 82 9.39 8.81 12.03
CA ASP A 82 9.08 8.40 13.38
C ASP A 82 7.64 8.78 13.78
N GLU A 83 7.23 10.01 13.47
CA GLU A 83 5.84 10.45 13.67
C GLU A 83 4.87 9.59 12.85
N PHE A 84 5.25 9.26 11.63
CA PHE A 84 4.43 8.44 10.74
C PHE A 84 4.20 7.05 11.33
N LEU A 85 5.26 6.38 11.78
CA LEU A 85 5.16 5.07 12.40
C LEU A 85 4.32 5.12 13.68
N LYS A 86 4.50 6.14 14.50
CA LYS A 86 3.73 6.30 15.75
C LYS A 86 2.23 6.50 15.47
N ALA A 87 1.90 7.30 14.47
CA ALA A 87 0.51 7.50 14.07
C ALA A 87 -0.12 6.18 13.58
N ILE A 88 0.60 5.44 12.75
CA ILE A 88 0.15 4.12 12.26
C ILE A 88 -0.09 3.17 13.45
N ALA A 89 0.88 3.05 14.34
CA ALA A 89 0.79 2.14 15.49
C ALA A 89 -0.35 2.50 16.43
N SER A 90 -0.57 3.78 16.67
CA SER A 90 -1.67 4.25 17.50
C SER A 90 -3.03 3.83 16.96
N HIS A 91 -3.26 4.02 15.67
CA HIS A 91 -4.51 3.59 15.02
C HIS A 91 -4.63 2.07 14.98
N ALA A 92 -3.51 1.37 14.76
CA ALA A 92 -3.51 -0.09 14.65
C ALA A 92 -3.87 -0.83 15.95
N GLU A 93 -3.86 -0.15 17.08
CA GLU A 93 -4.32 -0.72 18.34
C GLU A 93 -5.81 -1.08 18.32
N ASN A 94 -6.61 -0.37 17.52
CA ASN A 94 -8.06 -0.50 17.52
C ASN A 94 -8.65 -0.87 16.17
N GLU A 95 -7.88 -0.81 15.08
CA GLU A 95 -8.39 -1.06 13.73
C GLU A 95 -7.27 -1.42 12.78
N ASP A 96 -7.63 -1.81 11.57
CA ASP A 96 -6.66 -2.09 10.52
C ASP A 96 -6.18 -0.79 9.87
N VAL A 97 -4.87 -0.70 9.65
CA VAL A 97 -4.23 0.39 8.95
C VAL A 97 -3.61 -0.16 7.67
N TYR A 98 -4.00 0.42 6.54
CA TYR A 98 -3.51 0.01 5.23
C TYR A 98 -2.46 0.97 4.70
N ILE A 99 -1.26 0.45 4.42
CA ILE A 99 -0.19 1.20 3.77
C ILE A 99 -0.44 1.15 2.27
N ILE A 100 -0.63 2.31 1.64
CA ILE A 100 -1.06 2.36 0.23
C ILE A 100 -0.07 3.02 -0.73
N GLY A 101 1.12 3.32 -0.26
CA GLY A 101 2.20 3.77 -1.14
C GLY A 101 2.77 5.15 -0.80
N GLY A 102 3.68 5.67 -1.61
CA GLY A 102 4.31 5.00 -2.77
C GLY A 102 5.46 4.06 -2.46
N ALA A 103 6.30 3.88 -3.47
CA ALA A 103 7.38 2.90 -3.41
C ALA A 103 8.30 3.04 -2.19
N SER A 104 8.72 4.26 -1.87
CA SER A 104 9.57 4.53 -0.71
C SER A 104 8.87 4.20 0.60
N ILE A 105 7.60 4.53 0.71
CA ILE A 105 6.80 4.27 1.91
C ILE A 105 6.58 2.76 2.08
N TYR A 106 6.28 2.05 1.01
CA TYR A 106 6.18 0.58 1.04
C TYR A 106 7.46 -0.05 1.57
N ARG A 107 8.61 0.38 1.05
CA ARG A 107 9.91 -0.18 1.42
C ARG A 107 10.26 0.11 2.88
N GLN A 108 10.08 1.34 3.31
CA GLN A 108 10.42 1.77 4.68
C GLN A 108 9.52 1.14 5.74
N THR A 109 8.25 0.90 5.42
CA THR A 109 7.28 0.32 6.38
C THR A 109 7.25 -1.20 6.38
N LEU A 110 7.81 -1.84 5.36
CA LEU A 110 7.74 -3.30 5.18
C LEU A 110 8.15 -4.11 6.42
N PRO A 111 9.22 -3.76 7.18
CA PRO A 111 9.58 -4.51 8.38
C PRO A 111 8.52 -4.53 9.48
N TYR A 112 7.61 -3.56 9.48
CA TYR A 112 6.62 -3.36 10.54
C TYR A 112 5.25 -3.92 10.24
N VAL A 113 4.98 -4.29 8.99
CA VAL A 113 3.63 -4.76 8.60
C VAL A 113 3.41 -6.20 9.04
N ASP A 114 2.16 -6.53 9.34
CA ASP A 114 1.75 -7.88 9.69
C ASP A 114 1.56 -8.75 8.47
N LYS A 115 1.02 -8.16 7.40
CA LYS A 115 0.79 -8.87 6.14
C LYS A 115 0.76 -7.94 4.95
N VAL A 116 0.89 -8.52 3.77
CA VAL A 116 0.82 -7.83 2.48
C VAL A 116 -0.28 -8.46 1.64
N LEU A 117 -1.26 -7.66 1.26
CA LEU A 117 -2.28 -8.03 0.27
C LEU A 117 -1.75 -7.61 -1.09
N LEU A 118 -1.36 -8.59 -1.89
CA LEU A 118 -0.63 -8.38 -3.14
C LEU A 118 -1.42 -8.92 -4.32
N THR A 119 -1.77 -8.04 -5.25
CA THR A 119 -2.33 -8.48 -6.52
C THR A 119 -1.19 -8.68 -7.51
N LYS A 120 -1.06 -9.89 -8.02
CA LYS A 120 -0.05 -10.22 -9.04
C LYS A 120 -0.68 -10.18 -10.42
N VAL A 121 -0.08 -9.40 -11.32
CA VAL A 121 -0.49 -9.33 -12.72
C VAL A 121 0.48 -10.14 -13.57
N ASP A 122 -0.03 -11.06 -14.38
CA ASP A 122 0.78 -11.89 -15.28
C ASP A 122 1.11 -11.13 -16.56
N ALA A 123 1.81 -10.02 -16.42
CA ALA A 123 2.29 -9.18 -17.50
C ALA A 123 3.42 -8.28 -17.02
N VAL A 124 4.22 -7.76 -17.94
CA VAL A 124 5.28 -6.78 -17.64
C VAL A 124 4.81 -5.41 -18.08
N GLY A 125 4.77 -4.45 -17.14
CA GLY A 125 4.27 -3.11 -17.37
C GLY A 125 5.35 -2.05 -17.62
N ASN A 126 6.61 -2.45 -17.79
CA ASN A 126 7.74 -1.53 -17.93
C ASN A 126 7.81 -0.50 -16.79
N ALA A 127 7.75 -1.00 -15.56
CA ALA A 127 7.76 -0.17 -14.37
C ALA A 127 9.06 0.59 -14.20
N GLU A 128 8.97 1.75 -13.56
CA GLU A 128 10.10 2.54 -13.11
C GLU A 128 10.30 2.41 -11.59
N LEU A 129 9.25 1.99 -10.87
CA LEU A 129 9.25 1.80 -9.42
C LEU A 129 8.92 0.34 -9.11
N PHE A 130 9.60 -0.22 -8.10
CA PHE A 130 9.50 -1.64 -7.78
C PHE A 130 9.27 -1.87 -6.29
N PHE A 131 8.58 -2.98 -5.99
CA PHE A 131 8.42 -3.51 -4.65
C PHE A 131 9.40 -4.67 -4.46
N PRO A 132 9.93 -4.89 -3.24
CA PRO A 132 10.81 -6.04 -2.99
C PRO A 132 10.13 -7.37 -3.33
N ASP A 133 10.88 -8.29 -3.92
CA ASP A 133 10.38 -9.63 -4.24
C ASP A 133 10.19 -10.43 -2.94
N LEU A 134 8.94 -10.57 -2.50
CA LEU A 134 8.61 -11.28 -1.26
C LEU A 134 8.84 -12.78 -1.35
N ASP A 135 8.89 -13.35 -2.55
CA ASP A 135 9.19 -14.77 -2.72
C ASP A 135 10.65 -15.10 -2.39
N LYS A 136 11.51 -14.08 -2.40
CA LYS A 136 12.93 -14.19 -2.02
C LYS A 136 13.20 -13.69 -0.61
N ASP A 137 12.21 -13.17 0.09
CA ASP A 137 12.37 -12.63 1.43
C ASP A 137 12.07 -13.71 2.47
N PRO A 138 13.06 -14.11 3.32
CA PRO A 138 12.85 -15.18 4.29
C PRO A 138 11.87 -14.82 5.41
N TYR A 139 11.56 -13.54 5.61
CA TYR A 139 10.60 -13.11 6.63
C TYR A 139 9.15 -13.21 6.16
N PHE A 140 8.91 -13.35 4.86
CA PHE A 140 7.56 -13.41 4.31
C PHE A 140 7.21 -14.80 3.80
N GLU A 141 5.96 -15.18 3.99
CA GLU A 141 5.41 -16.47 3.54
C GLU A 141 4.13 -16.23 2.77
N LEU A 142 4.04 -16.81 1.58
CA LEU A 142 2.78 -16.81 0.81
C LEU A 142 1.78 -17.72 1.53
N LYS A 143 0.72 -17.12 2.07
CA LYS A 143 -0.29 -17.82 2.87
C LYS A 143 -1.51 -18.21 2.06
N GLU A 144 -1.95 -17.31 1.18
CA GLU A 144 -3.12 -17.52 0.34
C GLU A 144 -2.84 -17.00 -1.06
N GLU A 145 -3.36 -17.70 -2.05
CA GLU A 145 -3.30 -17.31 -3.45
C GLU A 145 -4.61 -17.69 -4.11
N SER A 146 -5.30 -16.74 -4.71
CA SER A 146 -6.54 -16.99 -5.42
C SER A 146 -6.28 -17.74 -6.73
N GLU A 147 -7.34 -18.27 -7.32
CA GLU A 147 -7.32 -18.70 -8.71
C GLU A 147 -7.04 -17.50 -9.64
N VAL A 148 -6.71 -17.79 -10.89
CA VAL A 148 -6.53 -16.75 -11.90
C VAL A 148 -7.87 -16.09 -12.20
N ILE A 149 -7.87 -14.76 -12.19
CA ILE A 149 -9.04 -13.94 -12.49
C ILE A 149 -8.67 -13.06 -13.68
N GLU A 150 -9.54 -13.00 -14.68
CA GLU A 150 -9.35 -12.09 -15.80
C GLU A 150 -9.87 -10.70 -15.41
N ASP A 151 -9.05 -9.67 -15.63
CA ASP A 151 -9.40 -8.28 -15.33
C ASP A 151 -8.89 -7.38 -16.46
N ASN A 152 -9.80 -6.86 -17.26
CA ASN A 152 -9.51 -5.96 -18.39
C ASN A 152 -8.44 -6.51 -19.35
N GLY A 153 -8.51 -7.82 -19.64
CA GLY A 153 -7.58 -8.48 -20.56
C GLY A 153 -6.30 -9.00 -19.91
N TYR A 154 -6.13 -8.80 -18.60
CA TYR A 154 -4.98 -9.30 -17.86
C TYR A 154 -5.39 -10.45 -16.93
N ASN A 155 -4.47 -11.39 -16.74
CA ASN A 155 -4.66 -12.44 -15.73
C ASN A 155 -4.05 -11.98 -14.42
N ILE A 156 -4.86 -11.97 -13.35
CA ILE A 156 -4.43 -11.54 -12.04
C ILE A 156 -4.69 -12.62 -10.99
N ARG A 157 -3.98 -12.54 -9.86
CA ARG A 157 -4.22 -13.34 -8.66
C ARG A 157 -4.15 -12.45 -7.44
N PHE A 158 -5.05 -12.66 -6.49
CA PHE A 158 -4.99 -12.01 -5.18
C PHE A 158 -4.21 -12.90 -4.23
N CYS A 159 -3.12 -12.38 -3.68
CA CYS A 159 -2.21 -13.11 -2.81
C CYS A 159 -2.12 -12.45 -1.45
N THR A 160 -1.96 -13.25 -0.40
CA THR A 160 -1.70 -12.77 0.96
C THR A 160 -0.35 -13.34 1.42
N TYR A 161 0.57 -12.43 1.75
CA TYR A 161 1.85 -12.75 2.36
C TYR A 161 1.81 -12.38 3.82
N ILE A 162 2.31 -13.26 4.69
CA ILE A 162 2.39 -13.02 6.13
C ILE A 162 3.84 -12.69 6.48
N ASN A 163 4.04 -11.64 7.27
CA ASN A 163 5.32 -11.35 7.88
C ASN A 163 5.48 -12.22 9.13
N LYS A 164 6.46 -13.11 9.12
CA LYS A 164 6.69 -14.05 10.23
C LYS A 164 7.32 -13.37 11.46
N HIS A 165 7.94 -12.22 11.29
CA HIS A 165 8.67 -11.51 12.35
C HIS A 165 8.48 -9.99 12.24
N PRO A 166 7.23 -9.47 12.37
CA PRO A 166 7.03 -8.03 12.28
C PRO A 166 7.73 -7.32 13.43
N GLN A 167 8.47 -6.26 13.11
CA GLN A 167 9.10 -5.41 14.11
C GLN A 167 8.04 -4.56 14.80
N LYS A 168 8.20 -4.35 16.10
CA LYS A 168 7.30 -3.48 16.86
C LYS A 168 7.70 -2.02 16.67
N ILE A 169 6.69 -1.17 16.53
CA ILE A 169 6.87 0.27 16.52
C ILE A 169 6.85 0.75 17.97
N LYS A 170 7.86 1.50 18.36
CA LYS A 170 7.94 2.09 19.71
C LYS A 170 7.10 3.37 19.76
N LEU A 171 6.15 3.41 20.66
CA LEU A 171 5.32 4.58 20.92
C LEU A 171 5.97 5.54 21.92
#